data_88f4d3fe1e896d9142cf33178249b624
#
_entry.id   88f4d3fe1e896d9142cf33178249b624
#
_cell.length_a   1.000
_cell.length_b   1.000
_cell.length_c   1.000
_cell.angle_alpha   90.00
_cell.angle_beta   90.00
_cell.angle_gamma   90.00
#
_symmetry.space_group_name_H-M   'P 1'
#
loop_
_entity.id
_entity.type
_entity.pdbx_description
1 polymer ?
#
loop_
_entity_poly.entity_id
_entity_poly.type
_entity_poly.pdbx_seq_one_letter_code
_entity_poly.pdbx_strand_id
1 'polypeptide(L)'
;MKKIKSFSLLLVIAGGLFLAACNQTGSKKTQSSYFESVDSGLQTGGIKMIPIKTAKGTFKVWTKRFGNNPKMKVLLLNGGPGATHEYFECFENFLPKEGIEFIYYDQLGCGNSDNPQDTTMWDLARYVEEVEQVRVALNLNADNFYVLGHSWGGILAMDYAVKYQKNLKGLIISNMMASAPDYSKYAADVLSKQLKPDVLAEIRALEAKKDFANPRYMELLMPNFYAEHILRLPVENWPEPVNRSFAKMNQSLYVTMQGPSEFGLSGKLEKWDRMEDLKKLSVPTLVIGAKHDTMDPAHMEKMSKQVKNGSYLFCENGSHMSMYDDQQTYFTGLIKFVKGVNEGQKKVKL
;
A
#
# COMPACT_ATOMS: atom_id res chain seq x y z
N MET A 1 31.66 16.94 -77.64
CA MET A 1 32.66 16.09 -78.34
C MET A 1 33.13 15.01 -77.40
N LYS A 2 33.15 13.74 -77.94
CA LYS A 2 33.76 12.48 -77.39
C LYS A 2 33.10 11.89 -76.13
N LYS A 3 32.23 10.92 -76.18
CA LYS A 3 32.22 9.46 -76.42
C LYS A 3 33.43 8.73 -75.88
N ILE A 4 33.17 7.69 -75.03
CA ILE A 4 33.71 6.34 -74.98
C ILE A 4 33.03 5.62 -73.84
N LYS A 5 32.10 4.68 -74.02
CA LYS A 5 32.03 3.23 -74.19
C LYS A 5 32.58 2.43 -72.99
N SER A 6 31.64 1.82 -72.27
CA SER A 6 31.40 0.39 -72.07
C SER A 6 32.61 -0.54 -71.90
N PHE A 7 32.65 -1.28 -70.80
CA PHE A 7 32.95 -2.74 -70.87
C PHE A 7 32.43 -3.46 -69.62
N SER A 8 31.58 -4.44 -69.86
CA SER A 8 31.05 -5.41 -68.87
C SER A 8 32.13 -6.48 -68.65
N LEU A 9 32.28 -6.95 -67.42
CA LEU A 9 32.85 -8.24 -67.17
C LEU A 9 32.10 -8.95 -66.03
N LEU A 10 31.35 -9.98 -66.47
CA LEU A 10 30.81 -11.00 -65.54
C LEU A 10 31.92 -11.84 -65.00
N LEU A 11 31.95 -12.03 -63.69
CA LEU A 11 32.69 -13.15 -63.08
C LEU A 11 31.73 -13.88 -62.15
N VAL A 12 31.32 -15.08 -62.54
CA VAL A 12 30.59 -16.06 -61.76
C VAL A 12 31.62 -16.81 -60.93
N ILE A 13 31.55 -16.69 -59.64
CA ILE A 13 32.25 -17.61 -58.74
C ILE A 13 31.20 -18.32 -57.89
N ALA A 14 30.98 -19.59 -58.17
CA ALA A 14 30.23 -20.51 -57.36
C ALA A 14 31.05 -20.87 -56.13
N GLY A 15 30.68 -20.40 -54.96
CA GLY A 15 31.24 -20.78 -53.66
C GLY A 15 30.12 -21.33 -52.82
N GLY A 16 30.04 -22.66 -52.67
CA GLY A 16 29.13 -23.33 -51.81
C GLY A 16 29.38 -22.98 -50.33
N LEU A 17 28.44 -22.37 -49.71
CA LEU A 17 28.41 -22.17 -48.26
C LEU A 17 27.46 -23.22 -47.66
N PHE A 18 28.03 -24.18 -46.92
CA PHE A 18 27.36 -25.06 -46.02
C PHE A 18 26.77 -24.18 -44.89
N LEU A 19 25.47 -23.98 -44.89
CA LEU A 19 24.75 -23.46 -43.74
C LEU A 19 24.49 -24.63 -42.80
N ALA A 20 25.32 -24.75 -41.78
CA ALA A 20 25.04 -25.56 -40.61
C ALA A 20 23.88 -24.86 -39.84
N ALA A 21 22.67 -25.31 -40.05
CA ALA A 21 21.52 -24.92 -39.26
C ALA A 21 21.68 -25.52 -37.85
N CYS A 22 22.22 -24.74 -36.90
CA CYS A 22 22.06 -25.02 -35.50
C CYS A 22 20.57 -24.85 -35.14
N ASN A 23 19.86 -25.96 -35.11
CA ASN A 23 18.55 -26.06 -34.46
C ASN A 23 18.75 -25.86 -32.95
N GLN A 24 18.80 -24.62 -32.50
CA GLN A 24 18.53 -24.28 -31.11
C GLN A 24 17.00 -24.27 -30.93
N THR A 25 16.46 -25.43 -30.57
CA THR A 25 15.15 -25.53 -29.93
C THR A 25 15.27 -25.01 -28.50
N GLY A 26 15.64 -23.75 -28.34
CA GLY A 26 15.46 -23.00 -27.14
C GLY A 26 13.99 -22.63 -27.05
N SER A 27 13.25 -23.33 -26.21
CA SER A 27 11.96 -22.86 -25.72
C SER A 27 12.11 -21.39 -25.31
N LYS A 28 11.73 -20.45 -26.17
CA LYS A 28 11.49 -19.06 -25.75
C LYS A 28 10.38 -19.16 -24.71
N LYS A 29 10.74 -19.13 -23.41
CA LYS A 29 9.80 -18.72 -22.38
C LYS A 29 9.30 -17.36 -22.83
N THR A 30 8.12 -17.30 -23.40
CA THR A 30 7.40 -16.06 -23.62
C THR A 30 7.21 -15.45 -22.26
N GLN A 31 8.08 -14.52 -21.91
CA GLN A 31 7.90 -13.68 -20.75
C GLN A 31 6.66 -12.85 -21.09
N SER A 32 5.51 -13.16 -20.46
CA SER A 32 4.30 -12.40 -20.65
C SER A 32 4.61 -10.94 -20.35
N SER A 33 4.26 -10.05 -21.27
CA SER A 33 4.44 -8.63 -21.05
C SER A 33 3.66 -8.21 -19.81
N TYR A 34 4.26 -7.37 -18.97
CA TYR A 34 3.59 -6.79 -17.81
C TYR A 34 2.22 -6.18 -18.17
N PHE A 35 2.09 -5.64 -19.37
CA PHE A 35 0.89 -4.98 -19.87
C PHE A 35 -0.05 -5.90 -20.69
N GLU A 36 0.32 -7.15 -20.94
CA GLU A 36 -0.58 -8.09 -21.61
C GLU A 36 -1.76 -8.42 -20.70
N SER A 37 -2.96 -8.15 -21.18
CA SER A 37 -4.19 -8.59 -20.53
C SER A 37 -4.36 -10.09 -20.71
N VAL A 38 -4.58 -10.80 -19.62
CA VAL A 38 -4.95 -12.22 -19.63
C VAL A 38 -6.46 -12.41 -19.78
N ASP A 39 -7.23 -11.34 -19.74
CA ASP A 39 -8.68 -11.37 -19.88
C ASP A 39 -9.06 -11.29 -21.36
N SER A 40 -9.65 -12.35 -21.88
CA SER A 40 -10.29 -12.35 -23.20
C SER A 40 -11.69 -11.76 -23.05
N GLY A 41 -12.02 -10.72 -23.80
CA GLY A 41 -13.36 -10.11 -23.80
C GLY A 41 -13.32 -8.58 -23.66
N LEU A 42 -14.35 -8.02 -23.00
CA LEU A 42 -14.47 -6.57 -22.82
C LEU A 42 -13.30 -6.02 -21.98
N GLN A 43 -12.59 -5.04 -22.51
CA GLN A 43 -11.48 -4.39 -21.82
C GLN A 43 -11.99 -3.44 -20.73
N THR A 44 -11.68 -3.74 -19.48
CA THR A 44 -12.14 -2.98 -18.30
C THR A 44 -11.07 -2.03 -17.73
N GLY A 45 -9.89 -1.94 -18.37
CA GLY A 45 -8.75 -1.20 -17.82
C GLY A 45 -8.23 -1.80 -16.50
N GLY A 46 -8.46 -3.10 -16.27
CA GLY A 46 -8.09 -3.80 -15.03
C GLY A 46 -9.09 -3.65 -13.90
N ILE A 47 -10.20 -2.91 -14.09
CA ILE A 47 -11.24 -2.69 -13.08
C ILE A 47 -12.10 -3.95 -12.90
N LYS A 48 -12.38 -4.29 -11.63
CA LYS A 48 -13.32 -5.34 -11.26
C LYS A 48 -14.15 -4.90 -10.06
N MET A 49 -15.47 -4.96 -10.21
CA MET A 49 -16.41 -4.81 -9.09
C MET A 49 -16.66 -6.18 -8.48
N ILE A 50 -16.29 -6.34 -7.20
CA ILE A 50 -16.37 -7.61 -6.49
C ILE A 50 -17.56 -7.59 -5.52
N PRO A 51 -18.50 -8.52 -5.66
CA PRO A 51 -19.61 -8.64 -4.71
C PRO A 51 -19.10 -9.18 -3.37
N ILE A 52 -19.37 -8.45 -2.30
CA ILE A 52 -19.02 -8.79 -0.91
C ILE A 52 -20.33 -9.12 -0.17
N LYS A 53 -20.39 -10.32 0.38
CA LYS A 53 -21.50 -10.77 1.22
C LYS A 53 -21.28 -10.31 2.66
N THR A 54 -22.28 -9.67 3.23
CA THR A 54 -22.29 -9.22 4.62
C THR A 54 -23.59 -9.65 5.30
N ALA A 55 -23.68 -9.52 6.62
CA ALA A 55 -24.92 -9.76 7.37
C ALA A 55 -26.07 -8.82 6.95
N LYS A 56 -25.78 -7.70 6.29
CA LYS A 56 -26.74 -6.68 5.85
C LYS A 56 -27.07 -6.74 4.35
N GLY A 57 -26.54 -7.73 3.64
CA GLY A 57 -26.76 -7.88 2.21
C GLY A 57 -25.44 -7.99 1.42
N THR A 58 -25.55 -7.90 0.11
CA THR A 58 -24.41 -7.94 -0.81
C THR A 58 -24.14 -6.55 -1.34
N PHE A 59 -22.89 -6.12 -1.21
CA PHE A 59 -22.39 -4.83 -1.69
C PHE A 59 -21.25 -5.08 -2.66
N LYS A 60 -20.88 -4.07 -3.45
CA LYS A 60 -19.76 -4.17 -4.40
C LYS A 60 -18.59 -3.33 -3.94
N VAL A 61 -17.41 -3.91 -3.96
CA VAL A 61 -16.15 -3.19 -3.78
C VAL A 61 -15.40 -3.09 -5.09
N TRP A 62 -14.73 -1.95 -5.29
CA TRP A 62 -13.98 -1.63 -6.47
C TRP A 62 -12.52 -2.05 -6.32
N THR A 63 -11.97 -2.67 -7.37
CA THR A 63 -10.55 -2.96 -7.48
C THR A 63 -10.04 -2.59 -8.87
N LYS A 64 -8.76 -2.23 -8.98
CA LYS A 64 -8.09 -1.98 -10.25
C LYS A 64 -6.69 -2.60 -10.23
N ARG A 65 -6.42 -3.48 -11.18
CA ARG A 65 -5.14 -4.17 -11.32
C ARG A 65 -4.21 -3.43 -12.27
N PHE A 66 -2.93 -3.34 -11.86
CA PHE A 66 -1.83 -2.91 -12.69
C PHE A 66 -0.82 -4.05 -12.86
N GLY A 67 -0.63 -4.51 -14.09
CA GLY A 67 0.27 -5.61 -14.43
C GLY A 67 -0.42 -6.96 -14.53
N ASN A 68 0.38 -8.01 -14.80
CA ASN A 68 -0.10 -9.39 -14.90
C ASN A 68 0.93 -10.41 -14.39
N ASN A 69 1.68 -10.09 -13.35
CA ASN A 69 2.69 -10.99 -12.80
C ASN A 69 2.03 -12.18 -12.08
N PRO A 70 2.33 -13.46 -12.44
CA PRO A 70 1.70 -14.60 -11.81
C PRO A 70 2.18 -14.87 -10.37
N LYS A 71 3.33 -14.31 -9.95
CA LYS A 71 4.01 -14.65 -8.70
C LYS A 71 4.15 -13.51 -7.70
N MET A 72 4.02 -12.26 -8.14
CA MET A 72 4.20 -11.07 -7.31
C MET A 72 3.00 -10.14 -7.48
N LYS A 73 1.97 -10.31 -6.65
CA LYS A 73 0.72 -9.54 -6.65
C LYS A 73 0.51 -8.88 -5.30
N VAL A 74 0.58 -7.56 -5.25
CA VAL A 74 0.44 -6.78 -4.03
C VAL A 74 -0.95 -6.15 -3.97
N LEU A 75 -1.79 -6.56 -3.03
CA LEU A 75 -3.05 -5.89 -2.73
C LEU A 75 -2.78 -4.73 -1.77
N LEU A 76 -3.19 -3.53 -2.14
CA LEU A 76 -2.98 -2.31 -1.37
C LEU A 76 -4.22 -1.99 -0.51
N LEU A 77 -4.05 -2.01 0.81
CA LEU A 77 -5.09 -1.63 1.77
C LEU A 77 -4.83 -0.19 2.21
N ASN A 78 -5.72 0.71 1.79
CA ASN A 78 -5.64 2.13 2.11
C ASN A 78 -5.92 2.43 3.57
N GLY A 79 -5.40 3.57 4.01
CA GLY A 79 -5.54 4.12 5.36
C GLY A 79 -6.89 4.80 5.62
N GLY A 80 -6.91 5.65 6.63
CA GLY A 80 -8.06 6.30 7.19
C GLY A 80 -8.43 5.67 8.53
N PRO A 81 -9.49 4.83 8.65
CA PRO A 81 -10.34 4.26 7.59
C PRO A 81 -11.16 5.31 6.87
N GLY A 82 -11.59 4.98 5.65
CA GLY A 82 -12.42 5.90 4.88
C GLY A 82 -11.69 6.69 3.79
N ALA A 83 -10.34 6.64 3.74
CA ALA A 83 -9.57 7.17 2.62
C ALA A 83 -9.78 6.31 1.35
N THR A 84 -9.31 6.80 0.22
CA THR A 84 -9.41 6.13 -1.07
C THR A 84 -8.04 5.70 -1.57
N HIS A 85 -8.01 4.88 -2.63
CA HIS A 85 -6.76 4.36 -3.20
C HIS A 85 -5.84 5.44 -3.81
N GLU A 86 -6.35 6.63 -4.15
CA GLU A 86 -5.63 7.61 -4.98
C GLU A 86 -4.24 7.98 -4.43
N TYR A 87 -4.07 8.07 -3.11
CA TYR A 87 -2.75 8.40 -2.56
C TYR A 87 -1.70 7.30 -2.78
N PHE A 88 -2.09 6.12 -3.25
CA PHE A 88 -1.16 5.08 -3.70
C PHE A 88 -0.76 5.23 -5.18
N GLU A 89 -1.23 6.23 -5.92
CA GLU A 89 -0.89 6.39 -7.35
C GLU A 89 0.61 6.53 -7.59
N CYS A 90 1.40 6.98 -6.60
CA CYS A 90 2.86 6.97 -6.70
C CYS A 90 3.47 5.58 -6.95
N PHE A 91 2.77 4.48 -6.59
CA PHE A 91 3.20 3.10 -6.85
C PHE A 91 3.34 2.80 -8.35
N GLU A 92 2.56 3.46 -9.20
CA GLU A 92 2.59 3.31 -10.66
C GLU A 92 3.97 3.67 -11.26
N ASN A 93 4.71 4.55 -10.60
CA ASN A 93 6.03 4.97 -11.05
C ASN A 93 7.15 3.96 -10.73
N PHE A 94 6.91 3.03 -9.81
CA PHE A 94 7.96 2.16 -9.27
C PHE A 94 7.72 0.68 -9.54
N LEU A 95 6.55 0.14 -9.20
CA LEU A 95 6.32 -1.31 -9.24
C LEU A 95 6.24 -1.91 -10.65
N PRO A 96 5.60 -1.25 -11.65
CA PRO A 96 5.48 -1.80 -13.00
C PRO A 96 6.81 -2.11 -13.67
N LYS A 97 7.78 -1.21 -13.61
CA LYS A 97 9.10 -1.39 -14.21
C LYS A 97 9.92 -2.53 -13.57
N GLU A 98 9.54 -2.93 -12.36
CA GLU A 98 10.14 -4.04 -11.62
C GLU A 98 9.38 -5.36 -11.80
N GLY A 99 8.34 -5.36 -12.65
CA GLY A 99 7.51 -6.52 -12.94
C GLY A 99 6.62 -6.94 -11.77
N ILE A 100 6.36 -6.06 -10.81
CA ILE A 100 5.48 -6.34 -9.67
C ILE A 100 4.07 -5.88 -10.02
N GLU A 101 3.11 -6.81 -10.01
CA GLU A 101 1.69 -6.49 -10.12
C GLU A 101 1.19 -5.93 -8.80
N PHE A 102 0.38 -4.89 -8.86
CA PHE A 102 -0.33 -4.40 -7.69
C PHE A 102 -1.80 -4.11 -8.01
N ILE A 103 -2.60 -4.09 -6.95
CA ILE A 103 -4.05 -4.00 -7.06
C ILE A 103 -4.51 -2.91 -6.08
N TYR A 104 -5.08 -1.85 -6.61
CA TYR A 104 -5.86 -0.90 -5.84
C TYR A 104 -7.17 -1.53 -5.37
N TYR A 105 -7.59 -1.16 -4.20
CA TYR A 105 -8.81 -1.64 -3.60
C TYR A 105 -9.43 -0.53 -2.73
N ASP A 106 -10.60 -0.06 -3.12
CA ASP A 106 -11.41 0.79 -2.25
C ASP A 106 -12.28 -0.11 -1.36
N GLN A 107 -12.08 -0.01 -0.05
CA GLN A 107 -12.84 -0.77 0.93
C GLN A 107 -14.31 -0.34 0.92
N LEU A 108 -15.22 -1.18 1.39
CA LEU A 108 -16.64 -0.82 1.50
C LEU A 108 -16.82 0.45 2.36
N GLY A 109 -17.49 1.44 1.82
CA GLY A 109 -17.63 2.76 2.42
C GLY A 109 -16.61 3.78 1.92
N CYS A 110 -15.70 3.40 0.98
CA CYS A 110 -14.64 4.25 0.45
C CYS A 110 -14.72 4.40 -1.07
N GLY A 111 -14.31 5.53 -1.58
CA GLY A 111 -14.03 5.78 -3.00
C GLY A 111 -15.09 5.29 -3.98
N ASN A 112 -14.67 4.37 -4.86
CA ASN A 112 -15.51 3.84 -5.94
C ASN A 112 -16.35 2.61 -5.51
N SER A 113 -16.25 2.18 -4.25
CA SER A 113 -17.04 1.08 -3.69
C SER A 113 -18.40 1.53 -3.22
N ASP A 114 -19.33 0.59 -3.05
CA ASP A 114 -20.62 0.90 -2.42
C ASP A 114 -20.40 1.52 -1.02
N ASN A 115 -21.24 2.46 -0.67
CA ASN A 115 -21.14 3.19 0.60
C ASN A 115 -22.44 3.08 1.41
N PRO A 116 -22.70 1.93 2.06
CA PRO A 116 -23.83 1.81 2.98
C PRO A 116 -23.58 2.70 4.20
N GLN A 117 -24.58 3.55 4.52
CA GLN A 117 -24.50 4.48 5.65
C GLN A 117 -24.84 3.80 7.01
N ASP A 118 -24.60 2.50 7.12
CA ASP A 118 -24.86 1.72 8.34
C ASP A 118 -23.59 1.59 9.18
N THR A 119 -23.49 2.36 10.25
CA THR A 119 -22.34 2.39 11.17
C THR A 119 -22.11 1.06 11.89
N THR A 120 -23.10 0.14 11.92
CA THR A 120 -22.95 -1.20 12.49
C THR A 120 -22.04 -2.09 11.61
N MET A 121 -21.86 -1.73 10.34
CA MET A 121 -20.97 -2.41 9.42
C MET A 121 -19.52 -1.94 9.53
N TRP A 122 -19.25 -0.87 10.25
CA TRP A 122 -17.89 -0.36 10.47
C TRP A 122 -17.26 -1.10 11.65
N ASP A 123 -16.74 -2.27 11.32
CA ASP A 123 -16.16 -3.23 12.26
C ASP A 123 -14.96 -3.92 11.62
N LEU A 124 -13.84 -4.02 12.39
CA LEU A 124 -12.57 -4.56 11.91
C LEU A 124 -12.70 -6.02 11.44
N ALA A 125 -13.42 -6.85 12.19
CA ALA A 125 -13.59 -8.27 11.82
C ALA A 125 -14.36 -8.41 10.49
N ARG A 126 -15.36 -7.56 10.24
CA ARG A 126 -16.06 -7.51 8.94
C ARG A 126 -15.12 -7.11 7.81
N TYR A 127 -14.24 -6.11 8.00
CA TYR A 127 -13.26 -5.71 6.97
C TYR A 127 -12.24 -6.83 6.71
N VAL A 128 -11.84 -7.59 7.71
CA VAL A 128 -10.99 -8.79 7.52
C VAL A 128 -11.68 -9.81 6.61
N GLU A 129 -12.96 -10.08 6.80
CA GLU A 129 -13.73 -10.99 5.93
C GLU A 129 -13.92 -10.43 4.52
N GLU A 130 -14.02 -9.11 4.40
CA GLU A 130 -14.08 -8.44 3.10
C GLU A 130 -12.78 -8.65 2.31
N VAL A 131 -11.61 -8.46 2.95
CA VAL A 131 -10.30 -8.74 2.32
C VAL A 131 -10.21 -10.21 1.87
N GLU A 132 -10.70 -11.16 2.66
CA GLU A 132 -10.70 -12.58 2.27
C GLU A 132 -11.59 -12.84 1.04
N GLN A 133 -12.77 -12.22 0.97
CA GLN A 133 -13.63 -12.33 -0.21
C GLN A 133 -12.99 -11.69 -1.46
N VAL A 134 -12.32 -10.55 -1.30
CA VAL A 134 -11.54 -9.90 -2.38
C VAL A 134 -10.41 -10.82 -2.84
N ARG A 135 -9.64 -11.39 -1.91
CA ARG A 135 -8.58 -12.36 -2.22
C ARG A 135 -9.09 -13.52 -3.08
N VAL A 136 -10.19 -14.12 -2.66
CA VAL A 136 -10.81 -15.26 -3.39
C VAL A 136 -11.24 -14.84 -4.79
N ALA A 137 -11.93 -13.71 -4.91
CA ALA A 137 -12.44 -13.20 -6.18
C ALA A 137 -11.32 -12.82 -7.19
N LEU A 138 -10.12 -12.50 -6.68
CA LEU A 138 -8.93 -12.17 -7.47
C LEU A 138 -7.98 -13.35 -7.68
N ASN A 139 -8.33 -14.57 -7.22
CA ASN A 139 -7.50 -15.77 -7.30
C ASN A 139 -6.09 -15.58 -6.69
N LEU A 140 -6.01 -14.86 -5.56
CA LEU A 140 -4.78 -14.65 -4.82
C LEU A 140 -4.56 -15.83 -3.84
N ASN A 141 -3.31 -16.27 -3.67
CA ASN A 141 -2.98 -17.40 -2.80
C ASN A 141 -1.52 -17.31 -2.32
N ALA A 142 -1.09 -18.25 -1.49
CA ALA A 142 0.25 -18.28 -0.89
C ALA A 142 1.42 -18.26 -1.90
N ASP A 143 1.18 -18.57 -3.18
CA ASP A 143 2.23 -18.56 -4.21
C ASP A 143 2.43 -17.16 -4.84
N ASN A 144 1.46 -16.26 -4.66
CA ASN A 144 1.48 -14.96 -5.37
C ASN A 144 1.01 -13.77 -4.55
N PHE A 145 0.39 -13.97 -3.38
CA PHE A 145 -0.33 -12.92 -2.67
C PHE A 145 0.52 -12.21 -1.62
N TYR A 146 0.81 -10.94 -1.87
CA TYR A 146 1.32 -10.00 -0.88
C TYR A 146 0.21 -9.04 -0.50
N VAL A 147 0.06 -8.76 0.79
CA VAL A 147 -0.79 -7.67 1.28
C VAL A 147 0.07 -6.55 1.84
N LEU A 148 -0.18 -5.32 1.38
CA LEU A 148 0.42 -4.12 1.93
C LEU A 148 -0.69 -3.30 2.57
N GLY A 149 -0.59 -3.03 3.86
CA GLY A 149 -1.48 -2.13 4.57
C GLY A 149 -0.73 -0.90 5.07
N HIS A 150 -1.25 0.27 4.72
CA HIS A 150 -0.73 1.56 5.18
C HIS A 150 -1.68 2.17 6.19
N SER A 151 -1.15 2.68 7.33
CA SER A 151 -1.97 3.30 8.36
C SER A 151 -3.08 2.35 8.87
N TRP A 152 -4.34 2.73 8.90
CA TRP A 152 -5.47 1.83 9.15
C TRP A 152 -5.40 0.53 8.33
N GLY A 153 -4.98 0.62 7.06
CA GLY A 153 -4.73 -0.59 6.25
C GLY A 153 -3.72 -1.52 6.88
N GLY A 154 -2.77 -1.02 7.67
CA GLY A 154 -1.81 -1.80 8.46
C GLY A 154 -2.48 -2.56 9.61
N ILE A 155 -3.43 -1.94 10.33
CA ILE A 155 -4.29 -2.61 11.32
C ILE A 155 -5.04 -3.77 10.65
N LEU A 156 -5.69 -3.49 9.52
CA LEU A 156 -6.45 -4.47 8.76
C LEU A 156 -5.57 -5.62 8.24
N ALA A 157 -4.36 -5.31 7.74
CA ALA A 157 -3.41 -6.29 7.26
C ALA A 157 -2.88 -7.21 8.40
N MET A 158 -2.63 -6.66 9.58
CA MET A 158 -2.23 -7.43 10.75
C MET A 158 -3.33 -8.39 11.21
N ASP A 159 -4.57 -7.91 11.36
CA ASP A 159 -5.71 -8.77 11.73
C ASP A 159 -6.00 -9.84 10.67
N TYR A 160 -5.90 -9.46 9.39
CA TYR A 160 -5.99 -10.42 8.29
C TYR A 160 -4.91 -11.50 8.39
N ALA A 161 -3.66 -11.11 8.62
CA ALA A 161 -2.55 -12.06 8.74
C ALA A 161 -2.70 -12.97 9.97
N VAL A 162 -3.10 -12.45 11.12
CA VAL A 162 -3.36 -13.28 12.33
C VAL A 162 -4.36 -14.39 12.01
N LYS A 163 -5.38 -14.11 11.21
CA LYS A 163 -6.43 -15.10 10.85
C LYS A 163 -6.07 -15.96 9.63
N TYR A 164 -5.46 -15.37 8.60
CA TYR A 164 -5.34 -15.94 7.26
C TYR A 164 -3.91 -16.00 6.71
N GLN A 165 -2.85 -15.94 7.54
CA GLN A 165 -1.46 -15.91 7.08
C GLN A 165 -1.08 -17.06 6.13
N LYS A 166 -1.76 -18.22 6.21
CA LYS A 166 -1.54 -19.36 5.32
C LYS A 166 -1.83 -19.04 3.84
N ASN A 167 -2.61 -18.02 3.57
CA ASN A 167 -2.95 -17.57 2.22
C ASN A 167 -1.96 -16.52 1.68
N LEU A 168 -1.06 -16.02 2.54
CA LEU A 168 -0.11 -14.95 2.20
C LEU A 168 1.23 -15.52 1.77
N LYS A 169 1.83 -14.91 0.74
CA LYS A 169 3.23 -15.04 0.38
C LYS A 169 4.11 -14.05 1.16
N GLY A 170 3.60 -12.86 1.42
CA GLY A 170 4.25 -11.83 2.22
C GLY A 170 3.27 -10.82 2.81
N LEU A 171 3.66 -10.25 3.94
CA LEU A 171 2.94 -9.19 4.65
C LEU A 171 3.79 -7.92 4.67
N ILE A 172 3.22 -6.77 4.35
CA ILE A 172 3.87 -5.47 4.46
C ILE A 172 3.00 -4.56 5.34
N ILE A 173 3.56 -4.13 6.47
CA ILE A 173 2.95 -3.20 7.42
C ILE A 173 3.67 -1.86 7.23
N SER A 174 2.99 -0.91 6.63
CA SER A 174 3.55 0.41 6.32
C SER A 174 2.99 1.46 7.25
N ASN A 175 3.87 2.07 8.04
CA ASN A 175 3.55 3.24 8.85
C ASN A 175 2.34 3.00 9.78
N MET A 176 2.37 1.88 10.55
CA MET A 176 1.33 1.57 11.54
C MET A 176 1.88 0.73 12.69
N MET A 177 1.65 1.20 13.91
CA MET A 177 1.96 0.48 15.15
C MET A 177 0.97 -0.68 15.37
N ALA A 178 1.41 -1.70 16.12
CA ALA A 178 0.56 -2.85 16.43
C ALA A 178 -0.26 -2.67 17.74
N SER A 179 -0.29 -1.46 18.31
CA SER A 179 -1.00 -1.15 19.53
C SER A 179 -1.55 0.27 19.50
N ALA A 180 -2.87 0.42 19.54
CA ALA A 180 -3.55 1.70 19.63
C ALA A 180 -3.26 2.44 20.96
N PRO A 181 -3.21 1.76 22.12
CA PRO A 181 -2.77 2.39 23.38
C PRO A 181 -1.36 2.97 23.28
N ASP A 182 -0.39 2.24 22.71
CA ASP A 182 0.98 2.73 22.55
C ASP A 182 1.05 3.91 21.56
N TYR A 183 0.26 3.87 20.47
CA TYR A 183 0.15 4.98 19.55
C TYR A 183 -0.38 6.25 20.25
N SER A 184 -1.48 6.14 20.99
CA SER A 184 -2.04 7.27 21.73
C SER A 184 -1.07 7.80 22.79
N LYS A 185 -0.32 6.91 23.43
CA LYS A 185 0.73 7.28 24.38
C LYS A 185 1.87 8.03 23.71
N TYR A 186 2.35 7.58 22.56
CA TYR A 186 3.39 8.26 21.76
C TYR A 186 2.94 9.66 21.33
N ALA A 187 1.70 9.78 20.86
CA ALA A 187 1.10 11.06 20.50
C ALA A 187 1.07 12.03 21.69
N ALA A 188 0.68 11.54 22.89
CA ALA A 188 0.59 12.35 24.09
C ALA A 188 1.96 12.71 24.70
N ASP A 189 2.89 11.76 24.76
CA ASP A 189 4.15 11.93 25.49
C ASP A 189 5.27 12.54 24.65
N VAL A 190 5.23 12.34 23.32
CA VAL A 190 6.29 12.76 22.39
C VAL A 190 5.79 13.82 21.42
N LEU A 191 4.80 13.50 20.60
CA LEU A 191 4.40 14.37 19.49
C LEU A 191 3.75 15.67 19.99
N SER A 192 2.93 15.60 21.03
CA SER A 192 2.30 16.79 21.61
C SER A 192 3.31 17.85 22.07
N LYS A 193 4.49 17.39 22.55
CA LYS A 193 5.55 18.30 23.04
C LYS A 193 6.32 19.02 21.92
N GLN A 194 6.12 18.59 20.68
CA GLN A 194 6.70 19.24 19.50
C GLN A 194 5.85 20.42 19.02
N LEU A 195 4.57 20.47 19.45
CA LEU A 195 3.69 21.59 19.15
C LEU A 195 4.03 22.80 20.03
N LYS A 196 3.80 24.01 19.50
CA LYS A 196 3.86 25.23 20.32
C LYS A 196 2.83 25.14 21.44
N PRO A 197 3.16 25.58 22.65
CA PRO A 197 2.27 25.43 23.82
C PRO A 197 0.89 26.07 23.66
N ASP A 198 0.80 27.22 23.00
CA ASP A 198 -0.44 27.93 22.71
C ASP A 198 -1.31 27.16 21.69
N VAL A 199 -0.70 26.63 20.62
CA VAL A 199 -1.37 25.79 19.62
C VAL A 199 -1.92 24.51 20.29
N LEU A 200 -1.11 23.83 21.09
CA LEU A 200 -1.53 22.63 21.79
C LEU A 200 -2.69 22.92 22.77
N ALA A 201 -2.62 24.03 23.51
CA ALA A 201 -3.67 24.42 24.43
C ALA A 201 -5.01 24.66 23.70
N GLU A 202 -5.00 25.31 22.55
CA GLU A 202 -6.19 25.57 21.75
C GLU A 202 -6.76 24.26 21.17
N ILE A 203 -5.91 23.36 20.64
CA ILE A 203 -6.32 22.02 20.19
C ILE A 203 -7.02 21.26 21.31
N ARG A 204 -6.39 21.20 22.50
CA ARG A 204 -6.95 20.49 23.67
C ARG A 204 -8.26 21.10 24.17
N ALA A 205 -8.43 22.42 24.06
CA ALA A 205 -9.68 23.09 24.40
C ALA A 205 -10.84 22.70 23.47
N LEU A 206 -10.57 22.50 22.17
CA LEU A 206 -11.55 22.02 21.19
C LEU A 206 -11.87 20.54 21.43
N GLU A 207 -10.86 19.69 21.68
CA GLU A 207 -11.03 18.28 22.00
C GLU A 207 -11.86 18.05 23.27
N ALA A 208 -11.61 18.81 24.31
CA ALA A 208 -12.36 18.74 25.57
C ALA A 208 -13.85 19.07 25.40
N LYS A 209 -14.16 19.95 24.46
CA LYS A 209 -15.55 20.29 24.07
C LYS A 209 -16.15 19.33 23.06
N LYS A 210 -15.35 18.39 22.52
CA LYS A 210 -15.70 17.53 21.38
C LYS A 210 -16.12 18.34 20.13
N ASP A 211 -15.56 19.54 19.97
CA ASP A 211 -15.89 20.47 18.89
C ASP A 211 -15.01 20.20 17.65
N PHE A 212 -15.01 18.94 17.19
CA PHE A 212 -14.18 18.47 16.09
C PHE A 212 -14.65 18.95 14.71
N ALA A 213 -15.89 19.42 14.61
CA ALA A 213 -16.43 20.03 13.38
C ALA A 213 -16.01 21.51 13.22
N ASN A 214 -15.39 22.10 14.23
CA ASN A 214 -14.91 23.47 14.18
C ASN A 214 -13.75 23.57 13.17
N PRO A 215 -13.85 24.40 12.12
CA PRO A 215 -12.77 24.57 11.14
C PRO A 215 -11.41 24.88 11.78
N ARG A 216 -11.42 25.60 12.91
CA ARG A 216 -10.20 25.95 13.65
C ARG A 216 -9.39 24.74 14.09
N TYR A 217 -10.03 23.60 14.35
CA TYR A 217 -9.34 22.37 14.73
C TYR A 217 -8.35 21.91 13.65
N MET A 218 -8.81 21.85 12.39
CA MET A 218 -7.94 21.47 11.27
C MET A 218 -7.00 22.60 10.84
N GLU A 219 -7.39 23.87 10.97
CA GLU A 219 -6.50 25.02 10.74
C GLU A 219 -5.28 25.00 11.65
N LEU A 220 -5.43 24.48 12.89
CA LEU A 220 -4.32 24.31 13.82
C LEU A 220 -3.49 23.06 13.49
N LEU A 221 -4.15 21.94 13.22
CA LEU A 221 -3.47 20.65 12.98
C LEU A 221 -2.71 20.62 11.65
N MET A 222 -3.28 21.14 10.57
CA MET A 222 -2.67 21.02 9.25
C MET A 222 -1.26 21.58 9.17
N PRO A 223 -0.99 22.86 9.52
CA PRO A 223 0.35 23.44 9.41
C PRO A 223 1.30 23.05 10.56
N ASN A 224 0.77 22.68 11.74
CA ASN A 224 1.61 22.46 12.92
C ASN A 224 1.86 20.97 13.23
N PHE A 225 1.05 20.07 12.70
CA PHE A 225 1.15 18.63 12.97
C PHE A 225 1.17 17.80 11.68
N TYR A 226 0.22 18.02 10.76
CA TYR A 226 0.12 17.19 9.54
C TYR A 226 1.28 17.47 8.58
N ALA A 227 1.72 18.74 8.43
CA ALA A 227 2.87 19.11 7.62
C ALA A 227 4.21 18.58 8.16
N GLU A 228 4.27 18.19 9.43
CA GLU A 228 5.48 17.63 10.05
C GLU A 228 5.46 16.10 10.14
N HIS A 229 4.28 15.49 10.34
CA HIS A 229 4.16 14.08 10.69
C HIS A 229 3.37 13.23 9.70
N ILE A 230 2.48 13.83 8.88
CA ILE A 230 1.71 13.09 7.88
C ILE A 230 2.39 13.12 6.52
N LEU A 231 2.71 14.31 6.02
CA LEU A 231 3.47 14.49 4.79
C LEU A 231 4.33 15.75 4.89
N ARG A 232 5.64 15.58 4.96
CA ARG A 232 6.62 16.65 5.21
C ARG A 232 6.90 17.49 3.98
N LEU A 233 5.85 18.11 3.49
CA LEU A 233 5.84 19.13 2.44
C LEU A 233 4.97 20.27 2.91
N PRO A 234 5.21 21.51 2.46
CA PRO A 234 4.24 22.59 2.63
C PRO A 234 2.86 22.13 2.11
N VAL A 235 1.79 22.40 2.87
CA VAL A 235 0.45 21.87 2.58
C VAL A 235 -0.02 22.23 1.16
N GLU A 236 0.33 23.41 0.69
CA GLU A 236 0.04 23.87 -0.67
C GLU A 236 0.78 23.10 -1.78
N ASN A 237 1.83 22.37 -1.40
CA ASN A 237 2.63 21.52 -2.31
C ASN A 237 2.30 20.03 -2.20
N TRP A 238 1.28 19.67 -1.42
CA TRP A 238 0.89 18.26 -1.32
C TRP A 238 0.46 17.73 -2.69
N PRO A 239 0.91 16.51 -3.07
CA PRO A 239 0.56 15.92 -4.35
C PRO A 239 -0.95 15.82 -4.55
N GLU A 240 -1.40 16.06 -5.79
CA GLU A 240 -2.83 16.05 -6.12
C GLU A 240 -3.53 14.73 -5.72
N PRO A 241 -2.93 13.52 -5.93
CA PRO A 241 -3.56 12.27 -5.50
C PRO A 241 -3.77 12.19 -3.98
N VAL A 242 -2.88 12.77 -3.19
CA VAL A 242 -3.04 12.87 -1.72
C VAL A 242 -4.22 13.78 -1.38
N ASN A 243 -4.23 15.00 -1.94
CA ASN A 243 -5.31 15.95 -1.73
C ASN A 243 -6.67 15.39 -2.14
N ARG A 244 -6.73 14.69 -3.28
CA ARG A 244 -7.94 14.06 -3.79
C ARG A 244 -8.44 12.95 -2.88
N SER A 245 -7.55 12.11 -2.36
CA SER A 245 -7.91 11.06 -1.39
C SER A 245 -8.44 11.64 -0.09
N PHE A 246 -7.81 12.69 0.44
CA PHE A 246 -8.29 13.40 1.64
C PHE A 246 -9.65 14.05 1.43
N ALA A 247 -9.86 14.69 0.28
CA ALA A 247 -11.14 15.33 -0.07
C ALA A 247 -12.31 14.34 -0.19
N LYS A 248 -12.01 13.07 -0.54
CA LYS A 248 -13.00 11.99 -0.67
C LYS A 248 -13.15 11.16 0.60
N MET A 249 -12.43 11.48 1.67
CA MET A 249 -12.48 10.74 2.93
C MET A 249 -13.93 10.60 3.44
N ASN A 250 -14.35 9.37 3.76
CA ASN A 250 -15.60 9.14 4.49
C ASN A 250 -15.40 9.54 5.95
N GLN A 251 -15.70 10.81 6.26
CA GLN A 251 -15.49 11.40 7.59
C GLN A 251 -16.26 10.67 8.69
N SER A 252 -17.47 10.20 8.41
CA SER A 252 -18.27 9.49 9.41
C SER A 252 -17.64 8.16 9.79
N LEU A 253 -17.13 7.42 8.80
CA LEU A 253 -16.39 6.18 9.01
C LEU A 253 -15.08 6.44 9.75
N TYR A 254 -14.31 7.45 9.31
CA TYR A 254 -13.05 7.84 9.93
C TYR A 254 -13.22 8.15 11.42
N VAL A 255 -14.09 9.11 11.74
CA VAL A 255 -14.31 9.56 13.13
C VAL A 255 -14.82 8.42 14.02
N THR A 256 -15.70 7.56 13.48
CA THR A 256 -16.26 6.44 14.26
C THR A 256 -15.20 5.41 14.62
N MET A 257 -14.27 5.10 13.72
CA MET A 257 -13.29 4.04 13.92
C MET A 257 -11.95 4.55 14.48
N GLN A 258 -11.40 5.62 13.89
CA GLN A 258 -10.11 6.21 14.24
C GLN A 258 -10.26 7.22 15.38
N GLY A 259 -11.17 8.15 15.25
CA GLY A 259 -11.28 9.35 16.06
C GLY A 259 -11.18 10.62 15.20
N PRO A 260 -11.07 11.81 15.82
CA PRO A 260 -11.22 13.08 15.11
C PRO A 260 -10.02 13.46 14.23
N SER A 261 -8.84 12.89 14.49
CA SER A 261 -7.60 13.27 13.79
C SER A 261 -6.53 12.19 13.96
N GLU A 262 -5.38 12.39 13.30
CA GLU A 262 -4.16 11.58 13.45
C GLU A 262 -3.36 11.94 14.73
N PHE A 263 -3.91 12.75 15.62
CA PHE A 263 -3.30 13.10 16.91
C PHE A 263 -3.67 12.10 18.02
N GLY A 264 -3.61 10.83 17.70
CA GLY A 264 -3.96 9.69 18.54
C GLY A 264 -5.14 8.88 18.00
N LEU A 265 -5.52 7.85 18.72
CA LEU A 265 -6.57 6.91 18.31
C LEU A 265 -7.60 6.78 19.44
N SER A 266 -8.85 7.17 19.19
CA SER A 266 -9.90 7.27 20.22
C SER A 266 -11.26 6.72 19.79
N GLY A 267 -11.39 6.23 18.55
CA GLY A 267 -12.63 5.63 18.03
C GLY A 267 -12.81 4.17 18.49
N LYS A 268 -13.57 3.38 17.72
CA LYS A 268 -13.80 1.95 18.01
C LYS A 268 -12.49 1.15 18.17
N LEU A 269 -11.40 1.64 17.62
CA LEU A 269 -10.09 0.99 17.63
C LEU A 269 -9.22 1.35 18.86
N GLU A 270 -9.68 2.19 19.77
CA GLU A 270 -8.87 2.72 20.89
C GLU A 270 -8.19 1.66 21.76
N LYS A 271 -8.77 0.44 21.82
CA LYS A 271 -8.26 -0.69 22.62
C LYS A 271 -7.61 -1.78 21.79
N TRP A 272 -7.48 -1.58 20.47
CA TRP A 272 -6.90 -2.57 19.58
C TRP A 272 -5.40 -2.74 19.87
N ASP A 273 -4.98 -4.00 20.06
CA ASP A 273 -3.58 -4.36 20.30
C ASP A 273 -3.31 -5.75 19.72
N ARG A 274 -2.21 -5.86 18.95
CA ARG A 274 -1.74 -7.10 18.32
C ARG A 274 -0.27 -7.39 18.58
N MET A 275 0.37 -6.64 19.49
CA MET A 275 1.81 -6.82 19.78
C MET A 275 2.16 -8.27 20.11
N GLU A 276 1.37 -8.93 20.96
CA GLU A 276 1.61 -10.34 21.31
C GLU A 276 1.24 -11.31 20.16
N ASP A 277 0.26 -10.94 19.33
CA ASP A 277 -0.16 -11.78 18.20
C ASP A 277 0.88 -11.81 17.07
N LEU A 278 1.74 -10.78 16.95
CA LEU A 278 2.83 -10.74 15.98
C LEU A 278 3.77 -11.95 16.11
N LYS A 279 3.96 -12.48 17.32
CA LYS A 279 4.78 -13.67 17.60
C LYS A 279 4.25 -14.94 16.91
N LYS A 280 2.95 -14.97 16.58
CA LYS A 280 2.29 -16.10 15.89
C LYS A 280 2.49 -16.06 14.38
N LEU A 281 2.98 -14.94 13.84
CA LEU A 281 3.19 -14.75 12.42
C LEU A 281 4.49 -15.41 11.98
N SER A 282 4.39 -16.26 10.95
CA SER A 282 5.53 -16.95 10.32
C SER A 282 5.68 -16.59 8.84
N VAL A 283 4.72 -15.89 8.26
CA VAL A 283 4.80 -15.35 6.90
C VAL A 283 5.93 -14.31 6.85
N PRO A 284 6.74 -14.24 5.76
CA PRO A 284 7.69 -13.17 5.58
C PRO A 284 7.01 -11.81 5.73
N THR A 285 7.52 -10.96 6.63
CA THR A 285 6.88 -9.70 6.99
C THR A 285 7.87 -8.54 6.90
N LEU A 286 7.49 -7.50 6.20
CA LEU A 286 8.17 -6.20 6.19
C LEU A 286 7.41 -5.23 7.08
N VAL A 287 8.10 -4.58 8.01
CA VAL A 287 7.60 -3.42 8.74
C VAL A 287 8.33 -2.20 8.24
N ILE A 288 7.60 -1.18 7.80
CA ILE A 288 8.15 0.09 7.32
C ILE A 288 7.80 1.16 8.36
N GLY A 289 8.82 1.77 8.94
CA GLY A 289 8.70 2.90 9.85
C GLY A 289 9.47 4.11 9.34
N ALA A 290 9.12 5.29 9.81
CA ALA A 290 9.74 6.53 9.39
C ALA A 290 10.06 7.43 10.59
N LYS A 291 11.09 8.27 10.45
CA LYS A 291 11.62 9.08 11.56
C LYS A 291 10.63 10.12 12.07
N HIS A 292 9.89 10.71 11.16
CA HIS A 292 9.00 11.84 11.46
C HIS A 292 7.51 11.46 11.48
N ASP A 293 7.24 10.14 11.52
CA ASP A 293 5.89 9.58 11.51
C ASP A 293 5.11 9.90 12.80
N THR A 294 3.79 9.82 12.70
CA THR A 294 2.91 9.72 13.88
C THR A 294 3.08 8.40 14.63
N MET A 295 3.70 7.41 14.01
CA MET A 295 4.02 6.10 14.57
C MET A 295 5.44 6.10 15.15
N ASP A 296 5.61 5.59 16.39
CA ASP A 296 6.93 5.48 17.02
C ASP A 296 7.86 4.54 16.25
N PRO A 297 8.98 5.05 15.66
CA PRO A 297 9.91 4.20 14.91
C PRO A 297 10.51 3.05 15.74
N ALA A 298 10.73 3.27 17.06
CA ALA A 298 11.25 2.24 17.95
C ALA A 298 10.23 1.11 18.16
N HIS A 299 8.93 1.46 18.25
CA HIS A 299 7.86 0.47 18.30
C HIS A 299 7.78 -0.32 16.97
N MET A 300 7.89 0.36 15.83
CA MET A 300 7.88 -0.28 14.52
C MET A 300 9.05 -1.26 14.36
N GLU A 301 10.24 -0.88 14.79
CA GLU A 301 11.41 -1.79 14.80
C GLU A 301 11.17 -3.00 15.72
N LYS A 302 10.60 -2.78 16.92
CA LYS A 302 10.26 -3.85 17.87
C LYS A 302 9.26 -4.84 17.25
N MET A 303 8.24 -4.35 16.51
CA MET A 303 7.30 -5.21 15.79
C MET A 303 8.02 -6.16 14.83
N SER A 304 8.95 -5.65 14.03
CA SER A 304 9.72 -6.47 13.08
C SER A 304 10.54 -7.57 13.77
N LYS A 305 11.03 -7.31 15.00
CA LYS A 305 11.78 -8.28 15.81
C LYS A 305 10.89 -9.33 16.46
N GLN A 306 9.61 -9.03 16.69
CA GLN A 306 8.64 -9.99 17.23
C GLN A 306 8.14 -11.00 16.22
N VAL A 307 8.02 -10.61 14.95
CA VAL A 307 7.64 -11.53 13.87
C VAL A 307 8.81 -12.48 13.56
N LYS A 308 8.53 -13.78 13.48
CA LYS A 308 9.57 -14.80 13.22
C LYS A 308 10.43 -14.49 11.99
N ASN A 309 9.82 -14.08 10.90
CA ASN A 309 10.47 -13.74 9.63
C ASN A 309 10.32 -12.24 9.32
N GLY A 310 10.49 -11.40 10.34
CA GLY A 310 10.32 -9.94 10.22
C GLY A 310 11.58 -9.25 9.68
N SER A 311 11.37 -8.32 8.77
CA SER A 311 12.36 -7.36 8.24
C SER A 311 11.92 -5.96 8.60
N TYR A 312 12.85 -5.03 8.79
CA TYR A 312 12.56 -3.63 9.08
C TYR A 312 13.15 -2.73 8.00
N LEU A 313 12.36 -1.79 7.52
CA LEU A 313 12.79 -0.70 6.66
C LEU A 313 12.57 0.61 7.39
N PHE A 314 13.64 1.38 7.55
CA PHE A 314 13.58 2.68 8.20
C PHE A 314 13.76 3.81 7.17
N CYS A 315 12.77 4.67 7.06
CA CYS A 315 12.77 5.85 6.21
C CYS A 315 13.24 7.07 7.03
N GLU A 316 14.54 7.37 6.95
CA GLU A 316 15.21 8.42 7.76
C GLU A 316 14.63 9.81 7.51
N ASN A 317 14.19 10.09 6.28
CA ASN A 317 13.64 11.39 5.89
C ASN A 317 12.11 11.38 5.83
N GLY A 318 11.49 10.21 6.02
CA GLY A 318 10.07 9.99 5.83
C GLY A 318 9.21 10.36 7.05
N SER A 319 7.94 10.59 6.76
CA SER A 319 6.85 10.73 7.74
C SER A 319 5.80 9.63 7.54
N HIS A 320 4.55 9.86 7.97
CA HIS A 320 3.47 8.89 7.80
C HIS A 320 3.27 8.46 6.33
N MET A 321 3.45 9.40 5.39
CA MET A 321 3.42 9.13 3.95
C MET A 321 4.83 9.00 3.36
N SER A 322 5.67 8.14 3.95
CA SER A 322 7.06 7.95 3.54
C SER A 322 7.22 7.49 2.07
N MET A 323 6.16 6.96 1.45
CA MET A 323 6.11 6.68 0.02
C MET A 323 6.16 7.96 -0.85
N TYR A 324 6.03 9.14 -0.26
CA TYR A 324 6.16 10.44 -0.91
C TYR A 324 7.40 11.21 -0.47
N ASP A 325 7.64 11.36 0.84
CA ASP A 325 8.70 12.22 1.37
C ASP A 325 10.03 11.52 1.61
N ASP A 326 10.06 10.16 1.60
CA ASP A 326 11.30 9.36 1.49
C ASP A 326 11.15 8.27 0.43
N GLN A 327 10.67 8.66 -0.73
CA GLN A 327 10.21 7.80 -1.82
C GLN A 327 11.26 6.80 -2.27
N GLN A 328 12.52 7.22 -2.39
CA GLN A 328 13.61 6.36 -2.87
C GLN A 328 13.88 5.22 -1.88
N THR A 329 14.00 5.52 -0.59
CA THR A 329 14.21 4.52 0.47
C THR A 329 13.04 3.57 0.53
N TYR A 330 11.82 4.10 0.55
CA TYR A 330 10.59 3.33 0.64
C TYR A 330 10.47 2.29 -0.48
N PHE A 331 10.52 2.73 -1.74
CA PHE A 331 10.31 1.82 -2.87
C PHE A 331 11.49 0.89 -3.11
N THR A 332 12.74 1.32 -2.88
CA THR A 332 13.89 0.43 -2.97
C THR A 332 13.77 -0.74 -1.99
N GLY A 333 13.42 -0.44 -0.74
CA GLY A 333 13.24 -1.46 0.30
C GLY A 333 12.05 -2.38 0.03
N LEU A 334 10.89 -1.81 -0.34
CA LEU A 334 9.69 -2.57 -0.69
C LEU A 334 9.94 -3.54 -1.86
N ILE A 335 10.52 -3.06 -2.95
CA ILE A 335 10.83 -3.87 -4.13
C ILE A 335 11.81 -4.99 -3.78
N LYS A 336 12.87 -4.67 -3.02
CA LYS A 336 13.84 -5.65 -2.55
C LYS A 336 13.18 -6.74 -1.70
N PHE A 337 12.27 -6.37 -0.82
CA PHE A 337 11.51 -7.33 0.00
C PHE A 337 10.65 -8.25 -0.88
N VAL A 338 9.82 -7.71 -1.76
CA VAL A 338 8.92 -8.51 -2.62
C VAL A 338 9.70 -9.48 -3.50
N LYS A 339 10.80 -9.01 -4.12
CA LYS A 339 11.67 -9.86 -4.96
C LYS A 339 12.38 -10.92 -4.14
N GLY A 340 12.97 -10.56 -3.00
CA GLY A 340 13.67 -11.50 -2.13
C GLY A 340 12.76 -12.62 -1.63
N VAL A 341 11.53 -12.30 -1.22
CA VAL A 341 10.53 -13.30 -0.83
C VAL A 341 10.12 -14.17 -2.04
N ASN A 342 9.98 -13.58 -3.23
CA ASN A 342 9.68 -14.34 -4.45
C ASN A 342 10.81 -15.32 -4.82
N GLU A 343 12.05 -15.02 -4.47
CA GLU A 343 13.24 -15.88 -4.63
C GLU A 343 13.40 -16.91 -3.49
N GLY A 344 12.45 -16.96 -2.54
CA GLY A 344 12.42 -17.95 -1.45
C GLY A 344 13.05 -17.50 -0.15
N GLN A 345 13.47 -16.24 -0.02
CA GLN A 345 13.99 -15.69 1.23
C GLN A 345 12.84 -15.55 2.24
N LYS A 346 12.97 -16.14 3.42
CA LYS A 346 12.00 -15.97 4.50
C LYS A 346 12.17 -14.64 5.24
N LYS A 347 13.40 -14.18 5.38
CA LYS A 347 13.76 -12.89 5.96
C LYS A 347 14.69 -12.16 5.00
N VAL A 348 14.32 -10.95 4.60
CA VAL A 348 15.07 -10.12 3.65
C VAL A 348 15.88 -9.09 4.43
N LYS A 349 17.19 -9.01 4.17
CA LYS A 349 18.04 -7.96 4.73
C LYS A 349 17.89 -6.71 3.85
N LEU A 350 17.41 -5.62 4.44
CA LEU A 350 17.18 -4.33 3.77
C LEU A 350 18.34 -3.37 4.00
#